data_a52dc603c631b6e9c6610cc7c0fda0a3
#
_entry.id   a52dc603c631b6e9c6610cc7c0fda0a3
#
_cell.length_a   1.000
_cell.length_b   1.000
_cell.length_c   1.000
_cell.angle_alpha   90.00
_cell.angle_beta   90.00
_cell.angle_gamma   90.00
#
_symmetry.space_group_name_H-M   'P 1'
#
loop_
_entity.id
_entity.type
_entity.pdbx_description
1 polymer ?
#
loop_
_entity_poly.entity_id
_entity_poly.type
_entity_poly.pdbx_seq_one_letter_code
_entity_poly.pdbx_strand_id
1 'polypeptide(L)'
;MIELTDDILDPEKITALVRQDSNGSVITFLGTTRNNFEGKTVLTLEYEAFDEMAVKKLEEVRQELIAEFGLEEVAISHRIGTVGIGEISLVVAIGSPHRKEGFQACQKAVDRIKEVVPIWKKEIYQDGSRWVACEDHEFDPNQTSAESHTP
;
A
#
# COMPACT_ATOMS: atom_id res chain seq x y z
N MET A 1 12.23 -5.70 -1.95
CA MET A 1 12.16 -5.40 -0.49
C MET A 1 10.72 -5.20 -0.08
N ILE A 2 10.28 -5.87 0.95
CA ILE A 2 8.96 -5.71 1.55
C ILE A 2 9.13 -5.28 3.00
N GLU A 3 8.37 -4.28 3.40
CA GLU A 3 8.33 -3.80 4.78
C GLU A 3 6.90 -3.50 5.21
N LEU A 4 6.52 -4.00 6.37
CA LEU A 4 5.31 -3.63 7.08
C LEU A 4 5.75 -3.14 8.46
N THR A 5 5.50 -1.87 8.77
CA THR A 5 6.07 -1.22 9.97
C THR A 5 5.13 -0.17 10.53
N ASP A 6 5.23 0.10 11.83
CA ASP A 6 4.57 1.24 12.48
C ASP A 6 5.45 2.50 12.52
N ASP A 7 6.70 2.40 12.05
CA ASP A 7 7.61 3.53 11.92
C ASP A 7 7.23 4.45 10.75
N ILE A 8 7.68 5.70 10.82
CA ILE A 8 7.57 6.67 9.72
C ILE A 8 8.37 6.16 8.53
N LEU A 9 7.74 6.14 7.34
CA LEU A 9 8.40 5.71 6.12
C LEU A 9 9.33 6.80 5.57
N ASP A 10 10.51 6.39 5.11
CA ASP A 10 11.48 7.26 4.42
C ASP A 10 11.50 6.92 2.92
N PRO A 11 10.83 7.75 2.07
CA PRO A 11 10.75 7.48 0.64
C PRO A 11 12.10 7.47 -0.06
N GLU A 12 13.04 8.32 0.35
CA GLU A 12 14.37 8.39 -0.27
C GLU A 12 15.16 7.10 -0.02
N LYS A 13 15.10 6.58 1.19
CA LYS A 13 15.75 5.32 1.55
C LYS A 13 15.18 4.14 0.79
N ILE A 14 13.85 4.09 0.65
CA ILE A 14 13.18 3.02 -0.07
C ILE A 14 13.46 3.11 -1.58
N THR A 15 13.40 4.31 -2.14
CA THR A 15 13.72 4.57 -3.56
C THR A 15 15.15 4.18 -3.90
N ALA A 16 16.10 4.43 -3.02
CA ALA A 16 17.50 4.07 -3.23
C ALA A 16 17.71 2.58 -3.45
N LEU A 17 16.85 1.72 -2.89
CA LEU A 17 16.96 0.26 -3.03
C LEU A 17 16.72 -0.23 -4.46
N VAL A 18 16.01 0.53 -5.29
CA VAL A 18 15.68 0.15 -6.68
C VAL A 18 16.54 0.91 -7.70
N ARG A 19 17.41 1.80 -7.25
CA ARG A 19 18.34 2.52 -8.12
C ARG A 19 19.52 1.62 -8.46
N GLN A 20 19.64 1.28 -9.73
CA GLN A 20 20.71 0.43 -10.26
C GLN A 20 21.22 0.99 -11.58
N ASP A 21 22.47 0.71 -11.93
CA ASP A 21 23.11 1.23 -13.15
C ASP A 21 22.41 0.76 -14.43
N SER A 22 21.73 -0.39 -14.36
CA SER A 22 20.94 -0.96 -15.47
C SER A 22 19.57 -0.28 -15.66
N ASN A 23 19.11 0.52 -14.70
CA ASN A 23 17.79 1.15 -14.74
C ASN A 23 17.86 2.58 -15.28
N GLY A 24 17.12 2.82 -16.36
CA GLY A 24 16.92 4.16 -16.92
C GLY A 24 15.73 4.90 -16.34
N SER A 25 14.94 4.25 -15.50
CA SER A 25 13.74 4.81 -14.88
C SER A 25 13.61 4.36 -13.42
N VAL A 26 13.31 5.32 -12.56
CA VAL A 26 12.96 5.08 -11.16
C VAL A 26 11.67 5.83 -10.88
N ILE A 27 10.64 5.10 -10.46
CA ILE A 27 9.32 5.66 -10.17
C ILE A 27 8.97 5.32 -8.73
N THR A 28 8.59 6.32 -7.97
CA THR A 28 8.17 6.14 -6.58
C THR A 28 6.77 6.71 -6.40
N PHE A 29 5.86 5.86 -5.95
CA PHE A 29 4.51 6.24 -5.54
C PHE A 29 4.47 6.44 -4.03
N LEU A 30 3.88 7.56 -3.61
CA LEU A 30 3.60 7.84 -2.21
C LEU A 30 2.09 7.89 -2.00
N GLY A 31 1.56 6.96 -1.20
CA GLY A 31 0.19 7.04 -0.69
C GLY A 31 0.18 7.94 0.52
N THR A 32 -0.56 9.04 0.48
CA THR A 32 -0.64 10.02 1.56
C THR A 32 -2.05 10.13 2.12
N THR A 33 -2.16 10.61 3.34
CA THR A 33 -3.43 10.73 4.05
C THR A 33 -4.11 12.06 3.71
N ARG A 34 -5.30 11.98 3.10
CA ARG A 34 -6.14 13.16 2.80
C ARG A 34 -6.89 13.63 4.04
N ASN A 35 -7.15 14.94 4.12
CA ASN A 35 -7.89 15.54 5.22
C ASN A 35 -9.41 15.50 5.05
N ASN A 36 -9.94 14.94 3.99
CA ASN A 36 -11.38 14.80 3.79
C ASN A 36 -11.74 13.52 3.05
N PHE A 37 -12.94 13.04 3.31
CA PHE A 37 -13.58 11.95 2.59
C PHE A 37 -15.09 12.19 2.55
N GLU A 38 -15.68 12.21 1.36
CA GLU A 38 -17.13 12.46 1.15
C GLU A 38 -17.66 13.67 1.93
N GLY A 39 -16.91 14.77 1.91
CA GLY A 39 -17.28 16.01 2.58
C GLY A 39 -17.04 16.04 4.09
N LYS A 40 -16.54 14.97 4.69
CA LYS A 40 -16.17 14.91 6.11
C LYS A 40 -14.69 15.19 6.31
N THR A 41 -14.37 15.91 7.38
CA THR A 41 -12.98 16.16 7.78
C THR A 41 -12.41 14.94 8.49
N VAL A 42 -11.37 14.36 7.91
CA VAL A 42 -10.61 13.26 8.50
C VAL A 42 -9.52 13.84 9.39
N LEU A 43 -9.43 13.38 10.63
CA LEU A 43 -8.41 13.82 11.60
C LEU A 43 -7.15 12.96 11.51
N THR A 44 -7.31 11.64 11.49
CA THR A 44 -6.23 10.65 11.34
C THR A 44 -6.78 9.40 10.68
N LEU A 45 -5.86 8.57 10.21
CA LEU A 45 -6.14 7.18 9.84
C LEU A 45 -5.46 6.23 10.82
N GLU A 46 -6.09 5.10 11.07
CA GLU A 46 -5.48 3.98 11.77
C GLU A 46 -5.46 2.77 10.83
N TYR A 47 -4.27 2.25 10.55
CA TYR A 47 -4.10 1.07 9.72
C TYR A 47 -3.88 -0.16 10.57
N GLU A 48 -4.60 -1.23 10.24
CA GLU A 48 -4.42 -2.56 10.81
C GLU A 48 -4.22 -3.58 9.69
N ALA A 49 -3.54 -4.66 10.01
CA ALA A 49 -3.24 -5.72 9.07
C ALA A 49 -3.24 -7.08 9.76
N PHE A 50 -3.49 -8.14 8.99
CA PHE A 50 -3.06 -9.48 9.35
C PHE A 50 -1.58 -9.62 8.97
N ASP A 51 -0.68 -9.33 9.90
CA ASP A 51 0.74 -9.03 9.65
C ASP A 51 1.45 -10.10 8.79
N GLU A 52 1.39 -11.36 9.19
CA GLU A 52 2.04 -12.44 8.44
C GLU A 52 1.47 -12.62 7.04
N MET A 53 0.15 -12.58 6.91
CA MET A 53 -0.52 -12.70 5.62
C MET A 53 -0.28 -11.47 4.76
N ALA A 54 -0.26 -10.28 5.35
CA ALA A 54 0.02 -9.04 4.64
C ALA A 54 1.43 -9.06 4.05
N VAL A 55 2.44 -9.42 4.82
CA VAL A 55 3.83 -9.54 4.36
C VAL A 55 3.94 -10.56 3.23
N LYS A 56 3.30 -11.73 3.39
CA LYS A 56 3.28 -12.77 2.36
C LYS A 56 2.65 -12.29 1.06
N LYS A 57 1.51 -11.61 1.15
CA LYS A 57 0.81 -11.08 -0.04
C LYS A 57 1.58 -9.95 -0.71
N LEU A 58 2.21 -9.07 0.06
CA LEU A 58 3.10 -8.03 -0.49
C LEU A 58 4.27 -8.67 -1.26
N GLU A 59 4.88 -9.71 -0.72
CA GLU A 59 5.96 -10.43 -1.41
C GLU A 59 5.46 -11.14 -2.68
N GLU A 60 4.27 -11.72 -2.68
CA GLU A 60 3.65 -12.30 -3.87
C GLU A 60 3.44 -11.24 -4.96
N VAL A 61 2.91 -10.07 -4.60
CA VAL A 61 2.75 -8.93 -5.53
C VAL A 61 4.09 -8.50 -6.10
N ARG A 62 5.11 -8.37 -5.25
CA ARG A 62 6.47 -8.02 -5.67
C ARG A 62 7.00 -9.00 -6.71
N GLN A 63 6.89 -10.31 -6.46
CA GLN A 63 7.34 -11.35 -7.38
C GLN A 63 6.55 -11.35 -8.70
N GLU A 64 5.24 -11.15 -8.66
CA GLU A 64 4.40 -11.03 -9.87
C GLU A 64 4.90 -9.88 -10.76
N LEU A 65 5.21 -8.72 -10.18
CA LEU A 65 5.68 -7.54 -10.93
C LEU A 65 7.05 -7.78 -11.54
N ILE A 66 7.98 -8.35 -10.78
CA ILE A 66 9.33 -8.67 -11.25
C ILE A 66 9.25 -9.61 -12.45
N ALA A 67 8.45 -10.66 -12.37
CA ALA A 67 8.29 -11.64 -13.44
C ALA A 67 7.59 -11.05 -14.68
N GLU A 68 6.52 -10.29 -14.49
CA GLU A 68 5.73 -9.75 -15.60
C GLU A 68 6.46 -8.66 -16.38
N PHE A 69 7.17 -7.77 -15.69
CA PHE A 69 7.80 -6.60 -16.30
C PHE A 69 9.32 -6.73 -16.47
N GLY A 70 9.90 -7.86 -16.07
CA GLY A 70 11.34 -8.10 -16.18
C GLY A 70 12.18 -7.14 -15.32
N LEU A 71 11.76 -6.90 -14.08
CA LEU A 71 12.41 -5.97 -13.18
C LEU A 71 13.48 -6.67 -12.33
N GLU A 72 14.49 -5.93 -11.90
CA GLU A 72 15.51 -6.44 -10.97
C GLU A 72 15.05 -6.33 -9.52
N GLU A 73 14.44 -5.19 -9.15
CA GLU A 73 13.97 -4.96 -7.79
C GLU A 73 12.70 -4.10 -7.76
N VAL A 74 11.83 -4.43 -6.82
CA VAL A 74 10.65 -3.67 -6.44
C VAL A 74 10.67 -3.52 -4.92
N ALA A 75 10.49 -2.31 -4.44
CA ALA A 75 10.45 -2.03 -3.01
C ALA A 75 9.06 -1.54 -2.62
N ILE A 76 8.46 -2.20 -1.62
CA ILE A 76 7.14 -1.86 -1.10
C ILE A 76 7.23 -1.75 0.41
N SER A 77 6.82 -0.61 0.95
CA SER A 77 6.73 -0.40 2.38
C SER A 77 5.36 0.16 2.74
N HIS A 78 4.69 -0.46 3.69
CA HIS A 78 3.39 -0.01 4.20
C HIS A 78 3.48 0.24 5.69
N ARG A 79 2.97 1.41 6.11
CA ARG A 79 2.88 1.78 7.52
C ARG A 79 1.56 1.26 8.11
N ILE A 80 1.63 0.73 9.31
CA ILE A 80 0.48 0.36 10.14
C ILE A 80 0.43 1.24 11.38
N GLY A 81 -0.66 1.20 12.11
CA GLY A 81 -0.89 2.09 13.25
C GLY A 81 -1.46 3.44 12.81
N THR A 82 -1.25 4.45 13.64
CA THR A 82 -1.80 5.79 13.41
C THR A 82 -0.97 6.57 12.39
N VAL A 83 -1.63 7.08 11.35
CA VAL A 83 -1.03 7.90 10.29
C VAL A 83 -1.76 9.25 10.27
N GLY A 84 -1.01 10.32 10.46
CA GLY A 84 -1.55 11.68 10.45
C GLY A 84 -1.81 12.22 9.05
N ILE A 85 -2.54 13.34 8.98
CA ILE A 85 -2.83 14.01 7.71
C ILE A 85 -1.54 14.42 7.01
N GLY A 86 -1.47 14.13 5.71
CA GLY A 86 -0.29 14.40 4.88
C GLY A 86 0.87 13.42 5.07
N GLU A 87 0.81 12.56 6.08
CA GLU A 87 1.82 11.53 6.28
C GLU A 87 1.69 10.39 5.27
N ILE A 88 2.78 9.67 5.05
CA ILE A 88 2.88 8.61 4.06
C ILE A 88 2.48 7.27 4.69
N SER A 89 1.51 6.60 4.08
CA SER A 89 1.08 5.26 4.49
C SER A 89 1.69 4.14 3.63
N LEU A 90 2.02 4.44 2.37
CA LEU A 90 2.52 3.46 1.41
C LEU A 90 3.60 4.10 0.55
N VAL A 91 4.69 3.36 0.37
CA VAL A 91 5.72 3.69 -0.63
C VAL A 91 5.88 2.48 -1.55
N VAL A 92 5.79 2.72 -2.85
CA VAL A 92 6.11 1.73 -3.88
C VAL A 92 7.18 2.31 -4.79
N ALA A 93 8.35 1.69 -4.83
CA ALA A 93 9.46 2.11 -5.68
C ALA A 93 9.75 1.06 -6.74
N ILE A 94 9.79 1.50 -7.99
CA ILE A 94 10.01 0.65 -9.17
C ILE A 94 11.22 1.16 -9.93
N GLY A 95 12.25 0.32 -10.04
CA GLY A 95 13.35 0.53 -10.96
C GLY A 95 13.13 -0.29 -12.23
N SER A 96 13.27 0.32 -13.41
CA SER A 96 13.10 -0.37 -14.68
C SER A 96 14.07 0.15 -15.73
N PRO A 97 14.45 -0.68 -16.74
CA PRO A 97 15.27 -0.20 -17.85
C PRO A 97 14.63 0.96 -18.61
N HIS A 98 13.31 0.88 -18.85
CA HIS A 98 12.52 1.90 -19.56
C HIS A 98 11.31 2.33 -18.75
N ARG A 99 10.91 3.61 -18.91
CA ARG A 99 9.79 4.22 -18.16
C ARG A 99 8.43 3.55 -18.38
N LYS A 100 8.18 2.96 -19.55
CA LYS A 100 6.89 2.33 -19.85
C LYS A 100 6.58 1.22 -18.87
N GLU A 101 7.48 0.28 -18.69
CA GLU A 101 7.36 -0.83 -17.76
C GLU A 101 7.29 -0.31 -16.31
N GLY A 102 8.06 0.72 -16.00
CA GLY A 102 8.06 1.35 -14.68
C GLY A 102 6.70 1.93 -14.31
N PHE A 103 6.07 2.69 -15.18
CA PHE A 103 4.74 3.24 -14.93
C PHE A 103 3.67 2.15 -14.85
N GLN A 104 3.71 1.17 -15.75
CA GLN A 104 2.77 0.05 -15.74
C GLN A 104 2.90 -0.78 -14.46
N ALA A 105 4.12 -1.10 -14.06
CA ALA A 105 4.38 -1.87 -12.85
C ALA A 105 3.95 -1.12 -11.58
N CYS A 106 4.20 0.19 -11.53
CA CYS A 106 3.82 1.01 -10.39
C CYS A 106 2.30 1.06 -10.20
N GLN A 107 1.56 1.32 -11.27
CA GLN A 107 0.09 1.30 -11.21
C GLN A 107 -0.44 -0.07 -10.80
N LYS A 108 0.07 -1.14 -11.42
CA LYS A 108 -0.35 -2.49 -11.09
C LYS A 108 -0.03 -2.86 -9.64
N ALA A 109 1.12 -2.43 -9.13
CA ALA A 109 1.50 -2.65 -7.74
C ALA A 109 0.46 -2.07 -6.78
N VAL A 110 0.09 -0.81 -6.96
CA VAL A 110 -0.90 -0.14 -6.11
C VAL A 110 -2.27 -0.83 -6.21
N ASP A 111 -2.71 -1.15 -7.42
CA ASP A 111 -3.98 -1.84 -7.64
C ASP A 111 -4.00 -3.22 -6.96
N ARG A 112 -2.94 -4.01 -7.14
CA ARG A 112 -2.85 -5.36 -6.56
C ARG A 112 -2.76 -5.33 -5.04
N ILE A 113 -2.02 -4.38 -4.47
CA ILE A 113 -1.94 -4.22 -3.01
C ILE A 113 -3.33 -3.99 -2.44
N LYS A 114 -4.12 -3.12 -3.04
CA LYS A 114 -5.49 -2.83 -2.61
C LYS A 114 -6.44 -4.02 -2.78
N GLU A 115 -6.22 -4.85 -3.78
CA GLU A 115 -7.07 -6.02 -4.05
C GLU A 115 -6.80 -7.20 -3.12
N VAL A 116 -5.52 -7.51 -2.82
CA VAL A 116 -5.15 -8.81 -2.25
C VAL A 116 -4.48 -8.75 -0.88
N VAL A 117 -3.94 -7.59 -0.48
CA VAL A 117 -3.23 -7.48 0.79
C VAL A 117 -4.21 -7.19 1.91
N PRO A 118 -4.24 -8.00 2.98
CA PRO A 118 -5.18 -7.83 4.09
C PRO A 118 -4.73 -6.69 5.02
N ILE A 119 -4.87 -5.48 4.53
CA ILE A 119 -4.67 -4.21 5.24
C ILE A 119 -5.94 -3.41 5.12
N TRP A 120 -6.42 -2.85 6.23
CA TRP A 120 -7.58 -1.97 6.24
C TRP A 120 -7.31 -0.74 7.10
N LYS A 121 -8.09 0.30 6.86
CA LYS A 121 -7.95 1.58 7.55
C LYS A 121 -9.24 1.95 8.27
N LYS A 122 -9.07 2.58 9.43
CA LYS A 122 -10.13 3.25 10.17
C LYS A 122 -9.95 4.75 10.03
N GLU A 123 -10.93 5.42 9.49
CA GLU A 123 -10.96 6.87 9.41
C GLU A 123 -11.49 7.45 10.71
N ILE A 124 -10.72 8.34 11.32
CA ILE A 124 -11.11 9.05 12.55
C ILE A 124 -11.60 10.45 12.17
N TYR A 125 -12.87 10.71 12.46
CA TYR A 125 -13.51 11.99 12.27
C TYR A 125 -13.69 12.72 13.61
N GLN A 126 -14.06 13.99 13.54
CA GLN A 126 -14.37 14.77 14.75
C GLN A 126 -15.59 14.21 15.51
N ASP A 127 -16.54 13.59 14.80
CA ASP A 127 -17.82 13.08 15.33
C ASP A 127 -17.91 11.55 15.36
N GLY A 128 -16.79 10.84 15.17
CA GLY A 128 -16.78 9.38 15.19
C GLY A 128 -15.69 8.76 14.34
N SER A 129 -15.88 7.51 13.98
CA SER A 129 -14.92 6.76 13.16
C SER A 129 -15.63 5.75 12.30
N ARG A 130 -14.92 5.31 11.23
CA ARG A 130 -15.44 4.27 10.35
C ARG A 130 -14.30 3.43 9.79
N TRP A 131 -14.51 2.12 9.68
CA TRP A 131 -13.61 1.22 8.97
C TRP A 131 -13.84 1.29 7.47
N VAL A 132 -12.75 1.38 6.70
CA VAL A 132 -12.77 1.43 5.24
C VAL A 132 -11.80 0.41 4.70
N ALA A 133 -12.22 -0.34 3.68
CA ALA A 133 -11.32 -1.20 2.93
C ALA A 133 -10.33 -0.35 2.10
N CYS A 134 -9.23 -0.96 1.66
CA CYS A 134 -8.21 -0.25 0.87
C CYS A 134 -8.74 0.38 -0.41
N GLU A 135 -9.94 -0.02 -0.89
CA GLU A 135 -10.62 0.51 -2.07
C GLU A 135 -11.70 1.56 -1.75
N ASP A 136 -11.62 2.20 -0.59
CA ASP A 136 -12.60 3.20 -0.14
C ASP A 136 -14.04 2.65 0.04
N HIS A 137 -14.20 1.35 0.22
CA HIS A 137 -15.46 0.71 0.58
C HIS A 137 -15.59 0.54 2.08
N GLU A 138 -16.81 0.61 2.59
CA GLU A 138 -17.07 0.30 3.99
C GLU A 138 -16.71 -1.16 4.28
N PHE A 139 -15.91 -1.37 5.30
CA PHE A 139 -15.49 -2.69 5.75
C PHE A 139 -15.74 -2.83 7.26
N ASP A 140 -16.47 -3.84 7.63
CA ASP A 140 -16.67 -4.20 9.04
C ASP A 140 -15.91 -5.50 9.34
N PRO A 141 -14.85 -5.43 10.16
CA PRO A 141 -14.07 -6.61 10.52
C PRO A 141 -14.90 -7.71 11.21
N ASN A 142 -16.06 -7.34 11.78
CA ASN A 142 -16.94 -8.27 12.46
C ASN A 142 -17.91 -9.00 11.52
N GLN A 143 -18.02 -8.55 10.26
CA GLN A 143 -18.90 -9.18 9.27
C GLN A 143 -18.24 -10.31 8.47
N THR A 144 -16.93 -10.46 8.55
CA THR A 144 -16.18 -11.48 7.77
C THR A 144 -16.45 -12.93 8.20
N SER A 145 -17.16 -13.15 9.29
CA SER A 145 -17.50 -14.50 9.76
C SER A 145 -18.78 -15.09 9.16
N ALA A 146 -19.55 -14.33 8.37
CA ALA A 146 -20.86 -14.75 7.87
C ALA A 146 -20.88 -15.18 6.39
N GLU A 147 -19.87 -14.89 5.60
CA GLU A 147 -19.86 -15.16 4.14
C GLU A 147 -19.01 -16.36 3.70
N SER A 148 -18.46 -17.13 4.63
CA SER A 148 -17.66 -18.32 4.28
C SER A 148 -18.48 -19.60 4.07
N HIS A 149 -19.81 -19.51 3.92
CA HIS A 149 -20.69 -20.65 3.73
C HIS A 149 -21.56 -20.47 2.48
N THR A 150 -20.93 -20.61 1.32
CA THR A 150 -21.62 -21.05 0.11
C THR A 150 -21.02 -22.38 -0.32
N PRO A 151 -21.82 -23.45 -0.41
CA PRO A 151 -21.36 -24.74 -0.91
C PRO A 151 -20.98 -24.70 -2.37
#